data_324b6c84486e515408351b790c5e1de2
#
_entry.id   324b6c84486e515408351b790c5e1de2
#
_cell.length_a   1.000
_cell.length_b   1.000
_cell.length_c   1.000
_cell.angle_alpha   90.00
_cell.angle_beta   90.00
_cell.angle_gamma   90.00
#
_symmetry.space_group_name_H-M   'P 1'
#
loop_
_entity.id
_entity.type
_entity.pdbx_description
1 polymer ?
#
loop_
_entity_poly.entity_id
_entity_poly.type
_entity_poly.pdbx_seq_one_letter_code
_entity_poly.pdbx_strand_id
1 'polypeptide(L)'
;MNFIDKAISMMSPGWAVSRLRSRAVIKAYEAAIPTRTHKIKRENRNANQLNQISGKSLREQARWFDNNHDLVVGALDKMEERVIGAKGIIVEPQPLTVAGTLNNVLAEQIRARWAEWSVSPDVTGQYTRPVLERLLLRTWLRDGEVFSQMVAGKMPGLEPVAGVPFWLEAMEPDYVPMEKTDSTNNLIQGIYFNDWQRPKSYIVCKSWPGFATAMVATKLIDAENMLHLKFTRRLNQARGVTLLAPVIIRLLDLKEYEDSERLAARISAAFAMFIRRSDAMVQDGDAPDYADKDRDLDIEPGTILKDLLPGEDIGTIKSDRPNANLESFRMGQLRAVAAGVRGSFSSIARNYDGTYSAQRQELVEAQEGYAILQDNFIAAVSRPVYRRWLATAITAGVIDVPPDTDMATLFNAVYSGPVMPWIDPLKEANAWRILIRGGAATESDWVRARGGAPAEVKRRRKAEIDENRKLGLVFDTDPAHDPGEQDNAGSEDNSGGDKNAAGDDSRERTRGGRQ
;
A
#
# COMPACT_ATOMS: atom_id res chain seq x y z
N MET A 1 52.23 8.33 -13.17
CA MET A 1 51.92 7.47 -14.33
C MET A 1 52.66 6.17 -14.20
N ASN A 2 51.94 5.05 -14.21
CA ASN A 2 52.55 3.72 -14.15
C ASN A 2 53.28 3.43 -15.48
N PHE A 3 54.27 2.50 -15.48
CA PHE A 3 55.01 2.12 -16.66
C PHE A 3 54.13 1.76 -17.87
N ILE A 4 52.99 1.09 -17.60
CA ILE A 4 51.96 0.75 -18.61
C ILE A 4 51.30 1.99 -19.22
N ASP A 5 51.07 3.03 -18.44
CA ASP A 5 50.45 4.28 -18.94
C ASP A 5 51.40 5.07 -19.84
N LYS A 6 52.72 5.00 -19.58
CA LYS A 6 53.75 5.55 -20.45
C LYS A 6 53.86 4.79 -21.78
N ALA A 7 53.80 3.44 -21.76
CA ALA A 7 53.82 2.64 -22.96
C ALA A 7 52.58 2.88 -23.85
N ILE A 8 51.39 2.98 -23.25
CA ILE A 8 50.14 3.27 -23.98
C ILE A 8 50.16 4.70 -24.55
N SER A 9 50.72 5.68 -23.87
CA SER A 9 50.82 7.05 -24.38
C SER A 9 51.73 7.20 -25.59
N MET A 10 52.73 6.32 -25.72
CA MET A 10 53.59 6.26 -26.91
C MET A 10 52.92 5.59 -28.12
N MET A 11 52.04 4.61 -27.89
CA MET A 11 51.36 3.86 -28.96
C MET A 11 50.05 4.48 -29.43
N SER A 12 49.29 5.09 -28.52
CA SER A 12 48.01 5.75 -28.84
C SER A 12 47.67 6.85 -27.81
N PRO A 13 47.96 8.12 -28.14
CA PRO A 13 47.68 9.26 -27.24
C PRO A 13 46.19 9.37 -26.86
N GLY A 14 45.27 9.06 -27.78
CA GLY A 14 43.80 9.10 -27.52
C GLY A 14 43.37 8.06 -26.51
N TRP A 15 43.95 6.88 -26.54
CA TRP A 15 43.65 5.79 -25.60
C TRP A 15 44.22 6.07 -24.20
N ALA A 16 45.39 6.68 -24.14
CA ALA A 16 45.98 7.14 -22.89
C ALA A 16 45.14 8.23 -22.20
N VAL A 17 44.64 9.21 -22.96
CA VAL A 17 43.73 10.25 -22.46
C VAL A 17 42.40 9.68 -21.97
N SER A 18 41.81 8.77 -22.72
CA SER A 18 40.58 8.08 -22.32
C SER A 18 40.75 7.31 -21.01
N ARG A 19 41.86 6.60 -20.88
CA ARG A 19 42.19 5.83 -19.67
C ARG A 19 42.49 6.72 -18.46
N LEU A 20 43.20 7.84 -18.68
CA LEU A 20 43.44 8.82 -17.61
C LEU A 20 42.16 9.53 -17.18
N ARG A 21 41.24 9.87 -18.12
CA ARG A 21 39.91 10.41 -17.81
C ARG A 21 39.08 9.40 -17.03
N SER A 22 39.06 8.14 -17.43
CA SER A 22 38.34 7.07 -16.71
C SER A 22 38.87 6.88 -15.29
N ARG A 23 40.20 6.95 -15.09
CA ARG A 23 40.82 6.91 -13.75
C ARG A 23 40.56 8.15 -12.92
N ALA A 24 40.51 9.34 -13.53
CA ALA A 24 40.16 10.59 -12.83
C ALA A 24 38.71 10.59 -12.37
N VAL A 25 37.77 10.09 -13.20
CA VAL A 25 36.36 9.92 -12.85
C VAL A 25 36.19 8.88 -11.74
N ILE A 26 36.94 7.77 -11.79
CA ILE A 26 36.89 6.73 -10.76
C ILE A 26 37.43 7.24 -9.41
N LYS A 27 38.41 8.15 -9.41
CA LYS A 27 38.94 8.74 -8.19
C LYS A 27 38.02 9.78 -7.54
N ALA A 28 37.00 10.29 -8.25
CA ALA A 28 36.12 11.31 -7.73
C ALA A 28 35.13 10.80 -6.68
N TYR A 29 34.72 9.53 -6.77
CA TYR A 29 33.78 8.89 -5.86
C TYR A 29 34.25 7.51 -5.45
N GLU A 30 34.47 7.27 -4.15
CA GLU A 30 34.91 5.97 -3.61
C GLU A 30 33.95 4.83 -3.96
N ALA A 31 32.63 5.09 -3.94
CA ALA A 31 31.60 4.14 -4.30
C ALA A 31 31.69 3.61 -5.75
N ALA A 32 32.41 4.32 -6.63
CA ALA A 32 32.65 3.88 -8.02
C ALA A 32 33.85 2.93 -8.17
N ILE A 33 34.58 2.65 -7.10
CA ILE A 33 35.79 1.82 -7.11
C ILE A 33 35.43 0.43 -6.55
N PRO A 34 35.52 -0.64 -7.36
CA PRO A 34 35.35 -2.00 -6.84
C PRO A 34 36.55 -2.37 -5.94
N THR A 35 36.24 -2.92 -4.76
CA THR A 35 37.22 -3.46 -3.83
C THR A 35 36.98 -4.96 -3.65
N ARG A 36 37.89 -5.66 -2.92
CA ARG A 36 37.69 -7.07 -2.61
C ARG A 36 36.39 -7.35 -1.84
N THR A 37 35.99 -6.41 -1.00
CA THR A 37 34.79 -6.50 -0.16
C THR A 37 33.57 -5.79 -0.77
N HIS A 38 33.77 -4.89 -1.71
CA HIS A 38 32.72 -4.13 -2.36
C HIS A 38 32.62 -4.47 -3.85
N LYS A 39 31.65 -5.33 -4.19
CA LYS A 39 31.30 -5.68 -5.58
C LYS A 39 30.23 -4.73 -6.09
N ILE A 40 30.57 -3.92 -7.10
CA ILE A 40 29.64 -2.96 -7.69
C ILE A 40 28.60 -3.70 -8.53
N LYS A 41 27.31 -3.58 -8.17
CA LYS A 41 26.19 -3.95 -9.04
C LYS A 41 25.77 -2.72 -9.84
N ARG A 42 25.72 -2.84 -11.16
CA ARG A 42 25.38 -1.73 -12.08
C ARG A 42 24.19 -2.11 -12.94
N GLU A 43 23.33 -1.15 -13.20
CA GLU A 43 22.21 -1.28 -14.13
C GLU A 43 22.24 -0.12 -15.13
N ASN A 44 22.53 -0.43 -16.39
CA ASN A 44 22.63 0.55 -17.48
C ASN A 44 21.51 0.42 -18.52
N ARG A 45 20.62 -0.59 -18.38
CA ARG A 45 19.48 -0.78 -19.26
C ARG A 45 18.44 0.32 -19.01
N ASN A 46 17.67 0.68 -20.02
CA ASN A 46 16.53 1.56 -19.83
C ASN A 46 15.38 0.83 -19.08
N ALA A 47 14.41 1.61 -18.56
CA ALA A 47 13.31 1.05 -17.77
C ALA A 47 12.46 0.03 -18.56
N ASN A 48 12.25 0.25 -19.85
CA ASN A 48 11.44 -0.62 -20.69
C ASN A 48 12.15 -1.96 -20.97
N GLN A 49 13.49 -1.93 -21.18
CA GLN A 49 14.29 -3.16 -21.33
C GLN A 49 14.25 -4.02 -20.06
N LEU A 50 14.39 -3.38 -18.88
CA LEU A 50 14.29 -4.09 -17.61
C LEU A 50 12.92 -4.74 -17.42
N ASN A 51 11.88 -3.97 -17.72
CA ASN A 51 10.51 -4.43 -17.58
C ASN A 51 10.17 -5.55 -18.57
N GLN A 52 10.69 -5.47 -19.80
CA GLN A 52 10.55 -6.54 -20.80
C GLN A 52 11.11 -7.87 -20.32
N ILE A 53 12.23 -7.85 -19.60
CA ILE A 53 12.91 -9.07 -19.13
C ILE A 53 12.24 -9.64 -17.87
N SER A 54 11.88 -8.78 -16.90
CA SER A 54 11.52 -9.22 -15.56
C SER A 54 10.07 -8.91 -15.16
N GLY A 55 9.38 -8.03 -15.88
CA GLY A 55 8.06 -7.53 -15.47
C GLY A 55 7.01 -8.62 -15.30
N LYS A 56 6.96 -9.60 -16.23
CA LYS A 56 6.01 -10.71 -16.15
C LYS A 56 6.28 -11.60 -14.94
N SER A 57 7.53 -12.02 -14.73
CA SER A 57 7.91 -12.86 -13.58
C SER A 57 7.65 -12.17 -12.24
N LEU A 58 7.94 -10.86 -12.12
CA LEU A 58 7.67 -10.11 -10.91
C LEU A 58 6.17 -10.03 -10.60
N ARG A 59 5.34 -9.88 -11.63
CA ARG A 59 3.88 -9.86 -11.51
C ARG A 59 3.33 -11.20 -11.05
N GLU A 60 3.78 -12.29 -11.68
CA GLU A 60 3.38 -13.66 -11.31
C GLU A 60 3.75 -13.98 -9.87
N GLN A 61 4.96 -13.60 -9.43
CA GLN A 61 5.38 -13.74 -8.04
C GLN A 61 4.52 -12.89 -7.09
N ALA A 62 4.25 -11.62 -7.44
CA ALA A 62 3.41 -10.75 -6.62
C ALA A 62 1.98 -11.31 -6.45
N ARG A 63 1.40 -11.92 -7.49
CA ARG A 63 0.11 -12.61 -7.42
C ARG A 63 0.15 -13.83 -6.54
N TRP A 64 1.25 -14.60 -6.61
CA TRP A 64 1.45 -15.73 -5.71
C TRP A 64 1.49 -15.28 -4.25
N PHE A 65 2.20 -14.19 -3.94
CA PHE A 65 2.26 -13.62 -2.60
C PHE A 65 0.89 -13.11 -2.14
N ASP A 66 0.12 -12.45 -2.99
CA ASP A 66 -1.22 -11.97 -2.68
C ASP A 66 -2.20 -13.13 -2.35
N ASN A 67 -1.97 -14.31 -2.90
CA ASN A 67 -2.79 -15.49 -2.62
C ASN A 67 -2.30 -16.34 -1.43
N ASN A 68 -0.99 -16.32 -1.12
CA ASN A 68 -0.37 -17.35 -0.27
C ASN A 68 0.44 -16.78 0.91
N HIS A 69 0.54 -15.45 1.05
CA HIS A 69 1.36 -14.83 2.09
C HIS A 69 0.53 -13.84 2.92
N ASP A 70 0.23 -14.22 4.15
CA ASP A 70 -0.62 -13.49 5.09
C ASP A 70 -0.22 -12.02 5.29
N LEU A 71 1.08 -11.74 5.45
CA LEU A 71 1.57 -10.36 5.62
C LEU A 71 1.35 -9.50 4.38
N VAL A 72 1.46 -10.08 3.18
CA VAL A 72 1.24 -9.34 1.93
C VAL A 72 -0.23 -9.04 1.73
N VAL A 73 -1.09 -10.03 1.96
CA VAL A 73 -2.56 -9.83 1.93
C VAL A 73 -2.94 -8.71 2.90
N GLY A 74 -2.49 -8.81 4.16
CA GLY A 74 -2.80 -7.79 5.17
C GLY A 74 -2.26 -6.39 4.84
N ALA A 75 -1.08 -6.30 4.19
CA ALA A 75 -0.52 -5.03 3.74
C ALA A 75 -1.32 -4.40 2.61
N LEU A 76 -1.72 -5.20 1.60
CA LEU A 76 -2.54 -4.73 0.48
C LEU A 76 -3.94 -4.32 0.95
N ASP A 77 -4.59 -5.13 1.80
CA ASP A 77 -5.89 -4.79 2.40
C ASP A 77 -5.83 -3.47 3.17
N LYS A 78 -4.76 -3.26 3.94
CA LYS A 78 -4.58 -2.00 4.68
C LYS A 78 -4.42 -0.80 3.74
N MET A 79 -3.74 -0.96 2.62
CA MET A 79 -3.61 0.09 1.61
C MET A 79 -4.96 0.38 0.94
N GLU A 80 -5.77 -0.66 0.63
CA GLU A 80 -7.13 -0.47 0.12
C GLU A 80 -7.99 0.34 1.09
N GLU A 81 -7.96 0.01 2.38
CA GLU A 81 -8.69 0.72 3.44
C GLU A 81 -8.29 2.20 3.54
N ARG A 82 -6.98 2.49 3.37
CA ARG A 82 -6.42 3.83 3.60
C ARG A 82 -6.42 4.72 2.35
N VAL A 83 -6.31 4.15 1.17
CA VAL A 83 -6.24 4.91 -0.10
C VAL A 83 -7.64 5.14 -0.67
N ILE A 84 -8.48 4.11 -0.74
CA ILE A 84 -9.82 4.16 -1.34
C ILE A 84 -10.92 4.08 -0.28
N GLY A 85 -10.78 3.17 0.69
CA GLY A 85 -11.76 2.95 1.75
C GLY A 85 -13.09 2.37 1.31
N ALA A 86 -14.03 2.30 2.25
CA ALA A 86 -15.32 1.67 2.01
C ALA A 86 -16.23 2.44 1.04
N LYS A 87 -16.13 3.78 1.02
CA LYS A 87 -17.00 4.66 0.21
C LYS A 87 -16.44 4.98 -1.18
N GLY A 88 -15.19 4.56 -1.48
CA GLY A 88 -14.49 4.99 -2.68
C GLY A 88 -14.02 6.45 -2.61
N ILE A 89 -13.48 6.97 -3.70
CA ILE A 89 -13.12 8.39 -3.80
C ILE A 89 -14.40 9.22 -3.90
N ILE A 90 -14.61 10.11 -2.96
CA ILE A 90 -15.73 11.04 -2.95
C ILE A 90 -15.45 12.11 -3.99
N VAL A 91 -16.44 12.37 -4.85
CA VAL A 91 -16.39 13.43 -5.86
C VAL A 91 -17.43 14.49 -5.47
N GLU A 92 -16.97 15.71 -5.24
CA GLU A 92 -17.81 16.86 -4.91
C GLU A 92 -17.77 17.86 -6.07
N PRO A 93 -18.83 17.92 -6.91
CA PRO A 93 -18.90 18.86 -8.04
C PRO A 93 -18.84 20.31 -7.57
N GLN A 94 -18.09 21.13 -8.30
CA GLN A 94 -17.88 22.56 -8.01
C GLN A 94 -18.12 23.43 -9.25
N PRO A 95 -19.24 23.31 -9.98
CA PRO A 95 -19.54 24.21 -11.08
C PRO A 95 -19.87 25.60 -10.53
N LEU A 96 -19.34 26.65 -11.15
CA LEU A 96 -19.64 28.03 -10.79
C LEU A 96 -20.66 28.64 -11.73
N THR A 97 -21.39 29.62 -11.23
CA THR A 97 -22.17 30.54 -12.06
C THR A 97 -21.23 31.56 -12.71
N VAL A 98 -21.69 32.26 -13.74
CA VAL A 98 -20.96 33.38 -14.37
C VAL A 98 -20.62 34.47 -13.33
N ALA A 99 -21.41 34.60 -12.25
CA ALA A 99 -21.11 35.50 -11.13
C ALA A 99 -20.02 35.01 -10.17
N GLY A 100 -19.39 33.82 -10.43
CA GLY A 100 -18.35 33.26 -9.62
C GLY A 100 -18.82 32.56 -8.32
N THR A 101 -20.11 32.36 -8.13
CA THR A 101 -20.67 31.63 -6.99
C THR A 101 -20.96 30.17 -7.35
N LEU A 102 -20.96 29.28 -6.36
CA LEU A 102 -21.26 27.86 -6.60
C LEU A 102 -22.69 27.69 -7.14
N ASN A 103 -22.83 27.01 -8.28
CA ASN A 103 -24.13 26.62 -8.81
C ASN A 103 -24.65 25.38 -8.05
N ASN A 104 -25.33 25.63 -6.94
CA ASN A 104 -25.82 24.58 -6.06
C ASN A 104 -26.82 23.65 -6.73
N VAL A 105 -27.68 24.17 -7.62
CA VAL A 105 -28.70 23.38 -8.32
C VAL A 105 -28.06 22.36 -9.24
N LEU A 106 -27.11 22.80 -10.07
CA LEU A 106 -26.37 21.92 -10.96
C LEU A 106 -25.50 20.93 -10.17
N ALA A 107 -24.81 21.40 -9.13
CA ALA A 107 -23.98 20.53 -8.27
C ALA A 107 -24.81 19.41 -7.61
N GLU A 108 -26.04 19.71 -7.17
CA GLU A 108 -26.94 18.70 -6.58
C GLU A 108 -27.43 17.71 -7.63
N GLN A 109 -27.82 18.18 -8.81
CA GLN A 109 -28.20 17.31 -9.92
C GLN A 109 -27.08 16.36 -10.33
N ILE A 110 -25.86 16.86 -10.47
CA ILE A 110 -24.69 16.05 -10.80
C ILE A 110 -24.45 15.00 -9.70
N ARG A 111 -24.50 15.38 -8.41
CA ARG A 111 -24.31 14.45 -7.29
C ARG A 111 -25.33 13.32 -7.28
N ALA A 112 -26.60 13.64 -7.48
CA ALA A 112 -27.67 12.65 -7.49
C ALA A 112 -27.45 11.62 -8.61
N ARG A 113 -27.20 12.08 -9.83
CA ARG A 113 -26.96 11.20 -10.98
C ARG A 113 -25.66 10.42 -10.87
N TRP A 114 -24.60 11.01 -10.30
CA TRP A 114 -23.34 10.33 -10.01
C TRP A 114 -23.52 9.20 -9.00
N ALA A 115 -24.33 9.42 -7.95
CA ALA A 115 -24.63 8.40 -6.95
C ALA A 115 -25.41 7.23 -7.56
N GLU A 116 -26.42 7.49 -8.38
CA GLU A 116 -27.18 6.47 -9.09
C GLU A 116 -26.29 5.64 -10.03
N TRP A 117 -25.46 6.31 -10.85
CA TRP A 117 -24.53 5.65 -11.75
C TRP A 117 -23.49 4.81 -10.99
N SER A 118 -23.05 5.27 -9.82
CA SER A 118 -22.05 4.57 -8.98
C SER A 118 -22.50 3.21 -8.45
N VAL A 119 -23.78 2.86 -8.57
CA VAL A 119 -24.32 1.56 -8.17
C VAL A 119 -23.87 0.45 -9.11
N SER A 120 -23.76 0.71 -10.42
CA SER A 120 -23.34 -0.29 -11.40
C SER A 120 -22.58 0.34 -12.58
N PRO A 121 -21.38 0.87 -12.37
CA PRO A 121 -20.58 1.53 -13.41
C PRO A 121 -19.79 0.56 -14.29
N ASP A 122 -19.75 -0.71 -13.91
CA ASP A 122 -18.95 -1.75 -14.52
C ASP A 122 -19.68 -2.44 -15.68
N VAL A 123 -18.97 -2.75 -16.77
CA VAL A 123 -19.54 -3.47 -17.93
C VAL A 123 -20.10 -4.84 -17.60
N THR A 124 -19.63 -5.49 -16.53
CA THR A 124 -20.12 -6.79 -16.07
C THR A 124 -21.36 -6.66 -15.19
N GLY A 125 -21.67 -5.47 -14.69
CA GLY A 125 -22.77 -5.19 -13.77
C GLY A 125 -22.61 -5.78 -12.37
N GLN A 126 -21.41 -6.27 -12.02
CA GLN A 126 -21.17 -6.96 -10.74
C GLN A 126 -20.66 -6.04 -9.64
N TYR A 127 -20.02 -4.93 -9.99
CA TYR A 127 -19.30 -4.10 -9.03
C TYR A 127 -19.91 -2.71 -8.91
N THR A 128 -20.07 -2.25 -7.67
CA THR A 128 -20.29 -0.85 -7.40
C THR A 128 -19.00 -0.05 -7.62
N ARG A 129 -19.08 1.26 -7.84
CA ARG A 129 -17.90 2.11 -8.04
C ARG A 129 -16.85 1.97 -6.91
N PRO A 130 -17.19 1.99 -5.60
CA PRO A 130 -16.19 1.81 -4.56
C PRO A 130 -15.51 0.45 -4.59
N VAL A 131 -16.24 -0.61 -4.95
CA VAL A 131 -15.65 -1.97 -5.07
C VAL A 131 -14.70 -2.01 -6.26
N LEU A 132 -15.13 -1.47 -7.41
CA LEU A 132 -14.29 -1.41 -8.61
C LEU A 132 -13.00 -0.60 -8.38
N GLU A 133 -13.10 0.55 -7.71
CA GLU A 133 -11.94 1.38 -7.35
C GLU A 133 -10.94 0.62 -6.47
N ARG A 134 -11.42 -0.16 -5.47
CA ARG A 134 -10.54 -1.01 -4.65
C ARG A 134 -9.87 -2.11 -5.46
N LEU A 135 -10.59 -2.77 -6.36
CA LEU A 135 -10.02 -3.80 -7.24
C LEU A 135 -8.97 -3.20 -8.18
N LEU A 136 -9.22 -2.02 -8.75
CA LEU A 136 -8.25 -1.30 -9.57
C LEU A 136 -7.00 -0.93 -8.76
N LEU A 137 -7.17 -0.45 -7.51
CA LEU A 137 -6.07 -0.15 -6.61
C LEU A 137 -5.26 -1.41 -6.29
N ARG A 138 -5.91 -2.50 -5.87
CA ARG A 138 -5.24 -3.76 -5.56
C ARG A 138 -4.42 -4.27 -6.72
N THR A 139 -5.01 -4.29 -7.91
CA THR A 139 -4.31 -4.70 -9.13
C THR A 139 -3.11 -3.80 -9.42
N TRP A 140 -3.25 -2.49 -9.27
CA TRP A 140 -2.15 -1.55 -9.43
C TRP A 140 -1.00 -1.81 -8.42
N LEU A 141 -1.31 -2.00 -7.14
CA LEU A 141 -0.31 -2.28 -6.09
C LEU A 141 0.39 -3.62 -6.33
N ARG A 142 -0.39 -4.67 -6.59
CA ARG A 142 0.07 -6.05 -6.77
C ARG A 142 0.81 -6.23 -8.09
N ASP A 143 0.20 -5.86 -9.21
CA ASP A 143 0.73 -6.12 -10.55
C ASP A 143 1.65 -5.00 -11.05
N GLY A 144 1.62 -3.83 -10.39
CA GLY A 144 2.38 -2.64 -10.76
C GLY A 144 1.66 -1.69 -11.70
N GLU A 145 0.60 -2.15 -12.35
CA GLU A 145 -0.25 -1.37 -13.25
C GLU A 145 -1.63 -1.98 -13.37
N VAL A 146 -2.59 -1.18 -13.84
CA VAL A 146 -3.95 -1.62 -14.16
C VAL A 146 -4.48 -0.79 -15.32
N PHE A 147 -5.32 -1.39 -16.13
CA PHE A 147 -6.01 -0.75 -17.24
C PHE A 147 -7.51 -0.71 -17.00
N SER A 148 -8.16 0.33 -17.53
CA SER A 148 -9.61 0.36 -17.61
C SER A 148 -10.03 1.13 -18.86
N GLN A 149 -10.88 0.51 -19.69
CA GLN A 149 -11.47 1.19 -20.83
C GLN A 149 -12.69 1.98 -20.37
N MET A 150 -12.79 3.23 -20.77
CA MET A 150 -13.98 4.05 -20.66
C MET A 150 -14.86 3.79 -21.89
N VAL A 151 -15.99 3.12 -21.69
CA VAL A 151 -16.95 2.78 -22.73
C VAL A 151 -18.08 3.80 -22.69
N ALA A 152 -18.25 4.60 -23.76
CA ALA A 152 -19.25 5.64 -23.82
C ALA A 152 -20.10 5.50 -25.09
N GLY A 153 -21.39 5.83 -24.99
CA GLY A 153 -22.36 5.75 -26.07
C GLY A 153 -23.17 4.45 -26.06
N LYS A 154 -24.11 4.30 -27.00
CA LYS A 154 -24.96 3.11 -27.09
C LYS A 154 -24.14 1.89 -27.50
N MET A 155 -24.10 0.89 -26.64
CA MET A 155 -23.40 -0.36 -26.87
C MET A 155 -24.39 -1.54 -26.82
N PRO A 156 -24.30 -2.48 -27.78
CA PRO A 156 -25.14 -3.68 -27.76
C PRO A 156 -24.91 -4.48 -26.47
N GLY A 157 -26.01 -4.83 -25.79
CA GLY A 157 -25.94 -5.64 -24.55
C GLY A 157 -25.58 -4.87 -23.28
N LEU A 158 -25.40 -3.54 -23.35
CA LEU A 158 -25.20 -2.69 -22.18
C LEU A 158 -26.36 -1.69 -22.03
N GLU A 159 -27.13 -1.81 -20.95
CA GLU A 159 -28.20 -0.89 -20.64
C GLU A 159 -27.65 0.33 -19.87
N PRO A 160 -28.06 1.57 -20.24
CA PRO A 160 -27.60 2.79 -19.59
C PRO A 160 -27.96 2.82 -18.10
N VAL A 161 -26.95 2.96 -17.23
CA VAL A 161 -27.17 3.11 -15.79
C VAL A 161 -27.60 4.54 -15.49
N ALA A 162 -28.74 4.70 -14.81
CA ALA A 162 -29.34 6.02 -14.53
C ALA A 162 -29.55 6.88 -15.80
N GLY A 163 -29.74 6.26 -16.96
CA GLY A 163 -29.89 6.95 -18.23
C GLY A 163 -28.57 7.41 -18.86
N VAL A 164 -27.43 7.22 -18.21
CA VAL A 164 -26.10 7.62 -18.71
C VAL A 164 -25.43 6.44 -19.40
N PRO A 165 -25.19 6.48 -20.73
CA PRO A 165 -24.55 5.41 -21.49
C PRO A 165 -23.02 5.48 -21.32
N PHE A 166 -22.54 5.15 -20.11
CA PHE A 166 -21.12 5.18 -19.76
C PHE A 166 -20.78 4.06 -18.78
N TRP A 167 -19.76 3.27 -19.08
CA TRP A 167 -19.30 2.14 -18.28
C TRP A 167 -17.78 2.07 -18.23
N LEU A 168 -17.26 1.29 -17.28
CA LEU A 168 -15.85 0.98 -17.11
C LEU A 168 -15.60 -0.50 -17.35
N GLU A 169 -14.69 -0.82 -18.27
CA GLU A 169 -14.18 -2.18 -18.49
C GLU A 169 -12.80 -2.27 -17.81
N ALA A 170 -12.74 -2.84 -16.60
CA ALA A 170 -11.49 -3.06 -15.89
C ALA A 170 -10.72 -4.25 -16.48
N MET A 171 -9.42 -4.12 -16.61
CA MET A 171 -8.56 -5.13 -17.24
C MET A 171 -7.26 -5.28 -16.46
N GLU A 172 -6.88 -6.53 -16.20
CA GLU A 172 -5.54 -6.84 -15.68
C GLU A 172 -4.46 -6.57 -16.75
N PRO A 173 -3.20 -6.36 -16.33
CA PRO A 173 -2.11 -6.03 -17.26
C PRO A 173 -1.87 -7.03 -18.38
N ASP A 174 -2.31 -8.28 -18.21
CA ASP A 174 -2.14 -9.35 -19.21
C ASP A 174 -2.95 -9.13 -20.47
N TYR A 175 -4.04 -8.36 -20.38
CA TYR A 175 -4.81 -7.98 -21.58
C TYR A 175 -4.01 -7.10 -22.56
N VAL A 176 -2.95 -6.41 -22.09
CA VAL A 176 -2.06 -5.61 -22.94
C VAL A 176 -0.72 -6.35 -23.09
N PRO A 177 -0.47 -7.03 -24.23
CA PRO A 177 0.66 -7.93 -24.38
C PRO A 177 2.00 -7.19 -24.35
N MET A 178 2.83 -7.52 -23.36
CA MET A 178 4.15 -6.91 -23.15
C MET A 178 5.17 -7.33 -24.22
N GLU A 179 4.94 -8.44 -24.90
CA GLU A 179 5.81 -8.99 -25.94
C GLU A 179 5.76 -8.18 -27.22
N LYS A 180 4.65 -7.45 -27.45
CA LYS A 180 4.48 -6.64 -28.66
C LYS A 180 5.28 -5.35 -28.55
N THR A 181 6.48 -5.37 -29.10
CA THR A 181 7.38 -4.21 -29.21
C THR A 181 7.90 -4.11 -30.65
N ASP A 182 7.72 -2.93 -31.26
CA ASP A 182 8.23 -2.60 -32.58
C ASP A 182 8.71 -1.15 -32.58
N SER A 183 10.00 -0.98 -32.57
CA SER A 183 10.63 0.34 -32.51
C SER A 183 10.40 1.17 -33.78
N THR A 184 10.13 0.52 -34.92
CA THR A 184 9.87 1.20 -36.21
C THR A 184 8.55 1.95 -36.17
N ASN A 185 7.55 1.39 -35.50
CA ASN A 185 6.21 1.96 -35.36
C ASN A 185 5.96 2.64 -34.02
N ASN A 186 7.00 2.93 -33.23
CA ASN A 186 6.90 3.48 -31.86
C ASN A 186 5.97 2.65 -30.96
N LEU A 187 5.94 1.34 -31.16
CA LEU A 187 5.19 0.38 -30.35
C LEU A 187 6.12 -0.16 -29.25
N ILE A 188 5.79 0.11 -28.00
CA ILE A 188 6.55 -0.37 -26.84
C ILE A 188 5.59 -1.14 -25.94
N GLN A 189 5.82 -2.45 -25.79
CA GLN A 189 5.09 -3.31 -24.84
C GLN A 189 3.56 -3.20 -24.95
N GLY A 190 3.04 -3.23 -26.19
CA GLY A 190 1.62 -3.16 -26.48
C GLY A 190 1.01 -1.76 -26.52
N ILE A 191 1.81 -0.71 -26.39
CA ILE A 191 1.37 0.69 -26.37
C ILE A 191 2.04 1.44 -27.53
N TYR A 192 1.26 2.07 -28.39
CA TYR A 192 1.74 2.98 -29.40
C TYR A 192 1.99 4.36 -28.80
N PHE A 193 3.14 4.94 -29.08
CA PHE A 193 3.53 6.28 -28.65
C PHE A 193 3.67 7.23 -29.85
N ASN A 194 3.48 8.51 -29.60
CA ASN A 194 3.87 9.55 -30.55
C ASN A 194 5.35 9.96 -30.32
N ASP A 195 5.85 10.88 -31.12
CA ASP A 195 7.25 11.36 -31.06
C ASP A 195 7.62 12.01 -29.72
N TRP A 196 6.63 12.47 -28.95
CA TRP A 196 6.78 13.03 -27.61
C TRP A 196 6.67 12.01 -26.49
N GLN A 197 6.67 10.72 -26.83
CA GLN A 197 6.48 9.61 -25.89
C GLN A 197 5.11 9.66 -25.15
N ARG A 198 4.10 10.29 -25.78
CA ARG A 198 2.72 10.28 -25.29
C ARG A 198 2.00 9.06 -25.86
N PRO A 199 1.28 8.28 -25.04
CA PRO A 199 0.47 7.16 -25.52
C PRO A 199 -0.58 7.64 -26.52
N LYS A 200 -0.70 6.92 -27.65
CA LYS A 200 -1.68 7.16 -28.70
C LYS A 200 -2.79 6.12 -28.67
N SER A 201 -2.43 4.85 -28.58
CA SER A 201 -3.37 3.74 -28.52
C SER A 201 -2.76 2.51 -27.88
N TYR A 202 -3.60 1.59 -27.44
CA TYR A 202 -3.26 0.37 -26.75
C TYR A 202 -3.73 -0.85 -27.54
N ILE A 203 -2.88 -1.86 -27.68
CA ILE A 203 -3.28 -3.17 -28.20
C ILE A 203 -3.84 -3.97 -27.04
N VAL A 204 -5.11 -4.37 -27.11
CA VAL A 204 -5.80 -5.08 -26.04
C VAL A 204 -6.34 -6.41 -26.56
N CYS A 205 -6.11 -7.49 -25.85
CA CYS A 205 -6.70 -8.80 -26.11
C CYS A 205 -8.21 -8.76 -25.88
N LYS A 206 -9.01 -9.34 -26.80
CA LYS A 206 -10.47 -9.39 -26.67
C LYS A 206 -10.96 -10.37 -25.61
N SER A 207 -10.13 -11.35 -25.24
CA SER A 207 -10.38 -12.32 -24.19
C SER A 207 -9.12 -12.53 -23.37
N TRP A 208 -9.27 -13.17 -22.20
CA TRP A 208 -8.15 -13.47 -21.32
C TRP A 208 -7.08 -14.30 -22.03
N PRO A 209 -5.82 -13.84 -22.09
CA PRO A 209 -4.77 -14.52 -22.87
C PRO A 209 -4.17 -15.75 -22.18
N GLY A 210 -4.44 -15.97 -20.88
CA GLY A 210 -3.73 -16.95 -20.06
C GLY A 210 -3.95 -18.42 -20.41
N PHE A 211 -5.10 -18.77 -21.03
CA PHE A 211 -5.44 -20.15 -21.38
C PHE A 211 -5.51 -20.41 -22.89
N ALA A 212 -5.22 -19.41 -23.72
CA ALA A 212 -5.32 -19.55 -25.15
C ALA A 212 -4.07 -20.25 -25.72
N THR A 213 -4.24 -21.44 -26.26
CA THR A 213 -3.24 -22.13 -27.11
C THR A 213 -3.15 -21.52 -28.52
N ALA A 214 -4.11 -20.67 -28.88
CA ALA A 214 -4.16 -19.94 -30.15
C ALA A 214 -3.94 -18.44 -29.92
N MET A 215 -3.53 -17.71 -30.99
CA MET A 215 -3.41 -16.26 -30.96
C MET A 215 -4.74 -15.62 -30.59
N VAL A 216 -4.79 -14.94 -29.42
CA VAL A 216 -5.97 -14.19 -29.01
C VAL A 216 -6.17 -12.99 -29.93
N ALA A 217 -7.40 -12.82 -30.42
CA ALA A 217 -7.76 -11.66 -31.23
C ALA A 217 -7.59 -10.38 -30.42
N THR A 218 -7.01 -9.35 -31.04
CA THR A 218 -6.77 -8.06 -30.36
C THR A 218 -7.70 -6.98 -30.91
N LYS A 219 -7.97 -5.96 -30.12
CA LYS A 219 -8.60 -4.69 -30.47
C LYS A 219 -7.62 -3.54 -30.19
N LEU A 220 -7.76 -2.45 -30.91
CA LEU A 220 -7.02 -1.23 -30.65
C LEU A 220 -7.94 -0.28 -29.89
N ILE A 221 -7.45 0.29 -28.80
CA ILE A 221 -8.18 1.27 -27.99
C ILE A 221 -7.38 2.56 -27.96
N ASP A 222 -8.01 3.67 -28.32
CA ASP A 222 -7.38 4.99 -28.26
C ASP A 222 -7.06 5.39 -26.83
N ALA A 223 -5.94 6.08 -26.63
CA ALA A 223 -5.49 6.50 -25.30
C ALA A 223 -6.47 7.43 -24.56
N GLU A 224 -7.32 8.15 -25.30
CA GLU A 224 -8.37 8.98 -24.71
C GLU A 224 -9.45 8.17 -23.97
N ASN A 225 -9.64 6.92 -24.37
CA ASN A 225 -10.62 6.00 -23.79
C ASN A 225 -9.97 4.95 -22.87
N MET A 226 -8.66 5.05 -22.61
CA MET A 226 -7.92 4.11 -21.79
C MET A 226 -7.35 4.79 -20.54
N LEU A 227 -7.76 4.34 -19.40
CA LEU A 227 -7.12 4.65 -18.12
C LEU A 227 -5.95 3.68 -17.94
N HIS A 228 -4.76 4.22 -17.69
CA HIS A 228 -3.56 3.44 -17.41
C HIS A 228 -2.90 3.95 -16.15
N LEU A 229 -3.21 3.33 -15.02
CA LEU A 229 -2.58 3.61 -13.74
C LEU A 229 -1.38 2.67 -13.55
N LYS A 230 -0.19 3.23 -13.31
CA LYS A 230 1.06 2.45 -13.25
C LYS A 230 2.06 3.03 -12.25
N PHE A 231 2.86 2.16 -11.63
CA PHE A 231 4.04 2.60 -10.89
C PHE A 231 5.21 2.86 -11.82
N THR A 232 5.67 4.11 -11.84
CA THR A 232 6.84 4.53 -12.58
C THR A 232 7.92 5.01 -11.61
N ARG A 233 9.12 4.44 -11.72
CA ARG A 233 10.30 4.87 -10.95
C ARG A 233 11.34 5.57 -11.80
N ARG A 234 11.18 5.52 -13.12
CA ARG A 234 12.07 6.16 -14.09
C ARG A 234 11.25 6.86 -15.16
N LEU A 235 11.76 7.98 -15.67
CA LEU A 235 11.13 8.70 -16.77
C LEU A 235 11.03 7.81 -18.02
N ASN A 236 10.03 8.03 -18.86
CA ASN A 236 9.74 7.29 -20.08
C ASN A 236 9.51 5.78 -19.91
N GLN A 237 9.13 5.36 -18.70
CA GLN A 237 8.72 3.98 -18.43
C GLN A 237 7.32 3.73 -19.00
N ALA A 238 7.20 2.80 -19.96
CA ALA A 238 5.94 2.48 -20.63
C ALA A 238 4.98 1.71 -19.71
N ARG A 239 5.46 0.69 -19.03
CA ARG A 239 4.67 -0.24 -18.21
C ARG A 239 5.06 -0.16 -16.73
N GLY A 240 4.13 -0.47 -15.84
CA GLY A 240 4.34 -0.50 -14.39
C GLY A 240 5.15 -1.70 -13.90
N VAL A 241 5.68 -1.59 -12.69
CA VAL A 241 6.34 -2.68 -11.95
C VAL A 241 5.74 -2.75 -10.56
N THR A 242 5.44 -3.97 -10.09
CA THR A 242 4.80 -4.20 -8.79
C THR A 242 5.46 -3.42 -7.65
N LEU A 243 4.63 -2.94 -6.72
CA LEU A 243 5.11 -2.32 -5.48
C LEU A 243 5.98 -3.28 -4.66
N LEU A 244 5.69 -4.57 -4.75
CA LEU A 244 6.37 -5.63 -3.99
C LEU A 244 7.78 -5.96 -4.51
N ALA A 245 8.15 -5.53 -5.73
CA ALA A 245 9.42 -5.91 -6.36
C ALA A 245 10.67 -5.79 -5.44
N PRO A 246 10.86 -4.74 -4.63
CA PRO A 246 12.05 -4.62 -3.77
C PRO A 246 12.02 -5.55 -2.55
N VAL A 247 10.88 -6.11 -2.18
CA VAL A 247 10.69 -6.87 -0.95
C VAL A 247 10.39 -8.36 -1.18
N ILE A 248 10.14 -8.79 -2.42
CA ILE A 248 9.79 -10.18 -2.77
C ILE A 248 10.78 -11.18 -2.17
N ILE A 249 12.08 -11.02 -2.40
CA ILE A 249 13.10 -11.95 -1.91
C ILE A 249 13.08 -12.01 -0.39
N ARG A 250 13.00 -10.84 0.27
CA ARG A 250 12.98 -10.77 1.73
C ARG A 250 11.73 -11.41 2.33
N LEU A 251 10.59 -11.28 1.69
CA LEU A 251 9.34 -11.92 2.11
C LEU A 251 9.42 -13.44 1.96
N LEU A 252 10.03 -13.92 0.88
CA LEU A 252 10.25 -15.35 0.64
C LEU A 252 11.18 -15.93 1.70
N ASP A 253 12.35 -15.32 1.91
CA ASP A 253 13.33 -15.73 2.92
C ASP A 253 12.70 -15.76 4.33
N LEU A 254 11.87 -14.76 4.67
CA LEU A 254 11.18 -14.71 5.96
C LEU A 254 10.20 -15.87 6.11
N LYS A 255 9.39 -16.15 5.08
CA LYS A 255 8.43 -17.27 5.09
C LYS A 255 9.14 -18.61 5.23
N GLU A 256 10.19 -18.86 4.46
CA GLU A 256 10.97 -20.10 4.53
C GLU A 256 11.63 -20.27 5.90
N TYR A 257 12.12 -19.19 6.49
CA TYR A 257 12.69 -19.22 7.83
C TYR A 257 11.63 -19.54 8.89
N GLU A 258 10.46 -18.91 8.85
CA GLU A 258 9.35 -19.19 9.76
C GLU A 258 8.84 -20.64 9.61
N ASP A 259 8.76 -21.16 8.39
CA ASP A 259 8.39 -22.55 8.12
C ASP A 259 9.41 -23.53 8.69
N SER A 260 10.70 -23.22 8.55
CA SER A 260 11.80 -24.03 9.11
C SER A 260 11.76 -24.05 10.65
N GLU A 261 11.50 -22.90 11.30
CA GLU A 261 11.37 -22.83 12.76
C GLU A 261 10.15 -23.60 13.27
N ARG A 262 9.02 -23.49 12.57
CA ARG A 262 7.81 -24.26 12.91
C ARG A 262 8.03 -25.76 12.78
N LEU A 263 8.74 -26.18 11.72
CA LEU A 263 9.11 -27.60 11.53
C LEU A 263 10.04 -28.07 12.65
N ALA A 264 11.08 -27.29 12.96
CA ALA A 264 12.02 -27.61 14.04
C ALA A 264 11.33 -27.70 15.40
N ALA A 265 10.38 -26.81 15.69
CA ALA A 265 9.58 -26.86 16.91
C ALA A 265 8.69 -28.10 16.98
N ARG A 266 8.07 -28.52 15.86
CA ARG A 266 7.29 -29.77 15.79
C ARG A 266 8.16 -31.00 16.03
N ILE A 267 9.33 -31.07 15.38
CA ILE A 267 10.28 -32.16 15.57
C ILE A 267 10.74 -32.22 17.03
N SER A 268 11.12 -31.07 17.61
CA SER A 268 11.52 -30.99 19.01
C SER A 268 10.44 -31.41 20.00
N ALA A 269 9.18 -31.15 19.66
CA ALA A 269 8.04 -31.58 20.49
C ALA A 269 7.73 -33.07 20.33
N ALA A 270 8.06 -33.66 19.17
CA ALA A 270 7.79 -35.08 18.89
C ALA A 270 8.91 -35.99 19.40
N PHE A 271 10.18 -35.53 19.36
CA PHE A 271 11.34 -36.34 19.79
C PHE A 271 11.79 -35.94 21.20
N ALA A 272 11.25 -36.62 22.19
CA ALA A 272 11.65 -36.38 23.56
C ALA A 272 12.99 -37.04 23.94
N MET A 273 13.36 -38.19 23.37
CA MET A 273 14.50 -38.99 23.78
C MET A 273 15.09 -39.86 22.65
N PHE A 274 16.36 -40.15 22.74
CA PHE A 274 17.03 -41.18 21.92
C PHE A 274 17.96 -42.00 22.82
N ILE A 275 18.10 -43.27 22.49
CA ILE A 275 19.02 -44.19 23.19
C ILE A 275 20.39 -44.12 22.49
N ARG A 276 21.42 -43.75 23.26
CA ARG A 276 22.79 -43.75 22.80
C ARG A 276 23.49 -44.99 23.34
N ARG A 277 24.06 -45.82 22.48
CA ARG A 277 24.96 -46.89 22.87
C ARG A 277 26.40 -46.38 22.88
N SER A 278 27.09 -46.58 23.99
CA SER A 278 28.48 -46.33 24.14
C SER A 278 29.21 -47.64 23.85
N ASP A 279 30.08 -47.67 22.85
CA ASP A 279 31.00 -48.79 22.57
C ASP A 279 32.12 -48.86 23.61
N ALA A 280 31.77 -48.89 24.89
CA ALA A 280 32.74 -49.04 25.95
C ALA A 280 33.04 -50.52 26.17
N MET A 281 34.18 -50.99 25.61
CA MET A 281 34.90 -52.18 25.94
C MET A 281 34.12 -53.50 25.92
N VAL A 282 33.94 -54.05 24.78
CA VAL A 282 33.86 -55.53 24.67
C VAL A 282 35.27 -56.08 24.82
N GLN A 283 35.62 -56.43 26.05
CA GLN A 283 36.80 -57.24 26.29
C GLN A 283 36.42 -58.69 25.96
N ASP A 284 37.22 -59.29 25.08
CA ASP A 284 37.11 -60.62 24.51
C ASP A 284 36.38 -61.66 25.41
N GLY A 285 35.31 -62.28 24.93
CA GLY A 285 34.88 -63.60 25.33
C GLY A 285 33.43 -63.89 25.62
N ASP A 286 32.61 -62.92 26.07
CA ASP A 286 31.19 -63.16 26.36
C ASP A 286 30.34 -61.91 25.96
N ALA A 287 30.15 -61.73 24.68
CA ALA A 287 29.13 -60.81 24.21
C ALA A 287 27.79 -61.52 24.34
N PRO A 288 26.87 -61.08 25.23
CA PRO A 288 25.50 -61.58 25.20
C PRO A 288 24.91 -61.22 23.83
N ASP A 289 24.27 -62.21 23.24
CA ASP A 289 23.53 -62.17 21.97
C ASP A 289 22.32 -61.20 22.07
N TYR A 290 22.56 -59.89 22.19
CA TYR A 290 21.55 -58.84 22.20
C TYR A 290 21.50 -58.09 20.87
N ALA A 291 22.13 -58.62 19.82
CA ALA A 291 22.39 -57.84 18.61
C ALA A 291 21.16 -57.65 17.71
N ASP A 292 20.03 -58.31 17.96
CA ASP A 292 18.99 -58.32 16.94
C ASP A 292 17.55 -58.44 17.48
N LYS A 293 17.21 -57.71 18.54
CA LYS A 293 15.82 -57.50 18.85
C LYS A 293 15.47 -56.04 18.53
N ASP A 294 14.74 -55.85 17.43
CA ASP A 294 14.00 -54.63 17.21
C ASP A 294 13.09 -54.38 18.44
N ARG A 295 13.54 -53.48 19.30
CA ARG A 295 12.73 -53.01 20.43
C ARG A 295 11.82 -51.91 19.91
N ASP A 296 10.58 -52.26 19.72
CA ASP A 296 9.49 -51.27 19.59
C ASP A 296 9.25 -50.67 20.98
N LEU A 297 9.82 -49.48 21.24
CA LEU A 297 9.58 -48.78 22.47
C LEU A 297 8.39 -47.82 22.24
N ASP A 298 7.23 -48.23 22.74
CA ASP A 298 6.08 -47.35 22.76
C ASP A 298 6.30 -46.28 23.83
N ILE A 299 6.58 -45.07 23.39
CA ILE A 299 6.90 -43.95 24.27
C ILE A 299 5.67 -43.05 24.39
N GLU A 300 4.94 -43.18 25.47
CA GLU A 300 3.89 -42.22 25.84
C GLU A 300 4.43 -41.11 26.76
N PRO A 301 3.82 -39.92 26.77
CA PRO A 301 4.18 -38.84 27.70
C PRO A 301 4.09 -39.31 29.16
N GLY A 302 5.23 -39.33 29.86
CA GLY A 302 5.32 -39.81 31.25
C GLY A 302 5.86 -41.22 31.41
N THR A 303 6.26 -41.90 30.33
CA THR A 303 6.86 -43.26 30.38
C THR A 303 8.21 -43.20 31.10
N ILE A 304 8.38 -44.03 32.14
CA ILE A 304 9.65 -44.22 32.82
C ILE A 304 10.34 -45.46 32.20
N LEU A 305 11.38 -45.22 31.43
CA LEU A 305 12.19 -46.27 30.82
C LEU A 305 13.06 -46.96 31.91
N LYS A 306 12.70 -48.16 32.32
CA LYS A 306 13.41 -48.94 33.35
C LYS A 306 14.35 -49.99 32.77
N ASP A 307 14.20 -50.31 31.48
CA ASP A 307 14.87 -51.47 30.85
C ASP A 307 15.99 -51.02 29.89
N LEU A 308 16.92 -50.20 30.39
CA LEU A 308 18.13 -49.84 29.66
C LEU A 308 19.15 -50.97 29.80
N LEU A 309 19.78 -51.37 28.70
CA LEU A 309 20.88 -52.33 28.69
C LEU A 309 22.19 -51.68 29.21
N PRO A 310 23.14 -52.49 29.76
CA PRO A 310 24.43 -51.97 30.15
C PRO A 310 25.14 -51.29 28.95
N GLY A 311 25.54 -50.03 29.13
CA GLY A 311 26.15 -49.20 28.08
C GLY A 311 25.17 -48.37 27.25
N GLU A 312 23.87 -48.46 27.51
CA GLU A 312 22.87 -47.56 26.93
C GLU A 312 22.68 -46.33 27.83
N ASP A 313 22.72 -45.18 27.23
CA ASP A 313 22.41 -43.89 27.86
C ASP A 313 21.26 -43.20 27.13
N ILE A 314 20.43 -42.49 27.87
CA ILE A 314 19.32 -41.73 27.31
C ILE A 314 19.80 -40.32 27.00
N GLY A 315 19.95 -40.05 25.73
CA GLY A 315 20.14 -38.69 25.27
C GLY A 315 18.79 -37.98 25.09
N THR A 316 18.65 -36.83 25.74
CA THR A 316 17.55 -35.90 25.39
C THR A 316 18.04 -34.97 24.28
N ILE A 317 17.29 -34.83 23.20
CA ILE A 317 17.57 -33.82 22.21
C ILE A 317 17.21 -32.48 22.86
N LYS A 318 18.19 -31.83 23.49
CA LYS A 318 18.03 -30.43 23.88
C LYS A 318 18.01 -29.62 22.59
N SER A 319 16.81 -29.31 22.14
CA SER A 319 16.64 -28.32 21.11
C SER A 319 16.69 -26.94 21.77
N ASP A 320 17.64 -26.11 21.39
CA ASP A 320 17.67 -24.69 21.74
C ASP A 320 16.56 -23.91 20.99
N ARG A 321 15.56 -24.62 20.49
CA ARG A 321 14.42 -24.09 19.74
C ARG A 321 13.12 -24.17 20.54
N PRO A 322 12.25 -23.14 20.44
CA PRO A 322 12.29 -22.01 19.51
C PRO A 322 13.42 -21.02 19.85
N ASN A 323 14.06 -20.46 18.80
CA ASN A 323 15.14 -19.50 18.94
C ASN A 323 14.64 -18.23 19.64
N ALA A 324 15.25 -17.87 20.79
CA ALA A 324 14.89 -16.66 21.55
C ALA A 324 15.02 -15.36 20.72
N ASN A 325 15.84 -15.37 19.67
CA ASN A 325 16.03 -14.23 18.76
C ASN A 325 15.07 -14.19 17.57
N LEU A 326 14.18 -15.18 17.42
CA LEU A 326 13.24 -15.25 16.30
C LEU A 326 12.39 -13.98 16.17
N GLU A 327 11.83 -13.51 17.29
CA GLU A 327 10.98 -12.34 17.30
C GLU A 327 11.75 -11.07 16.87
N SER A 328 12.92 -10.82 17.44
CA SER A 328 13.73 -9.64 17.11
C SER A 328 14.18 -9.65 15.65
N PHE A 329 14.57 -10.81 15.12
CA PHE A 329 14.91 -10.99 13.71
C PHE A 329 13.70 -10.71 12.80
N ARG A 330 12.54 -11.33 13.10
CA ARG A 330 11.28 -11.13 12.39
C ARG A 330 10.89 -9.65 12.35
N MET A 331 10.93 -8.97 13.48
CA MET A 331 10.61 -7.54 13.57
C MET A 331 11.55 -6.68 12.71
N GLY A 332 12.85 -7.00 12.68
CA GLY A 332 13.82 -6.33 11.81
C GLY A 332 13.50 -6.50 10.32
N GLN A 333 13.11 -7.72 9.91
CA GLN A 333 12.70 -7.99 8.52
C GLN A 333 11.41 -7.25 8.15
N LEU A 334 10.40 -7.25 9.03
CA LEU A 334 9.13 -6.58 8.80
C LEU A 334 9.27 -5.05 8.70
N ARG A 335 10.15 -4.44 9.50
CA ARG A 335 10.46 -3.00 9.36
C ARG A 335 11.03 -2.67 7.98
N ALA A 336 11.93 -3.51 7.47
CA ALA A 336 12.49 -3.32 6.13
C ALA A 336 11.45 -3.56 5.02
N VAL A 337 10.54 -4.51 5.19
CA VAL A 337 9.40 -4.72 4.28
C VAL A 337 8.50 -3.49 4.28
N ALA A 338 8.09 -3.01 5.47
CA ALA A 338 7.24 -1.83 5.62
C ALA A 338 7.84 -0.59 4.92
N ALA A 339 9.14 -0.35 5.10
CA ALA A 339 9.86 0.72 4.40
C ALA A 339 9.84 0.53 2.88
N GLY A 340 9.98 -0.70 2.39
CA GLY A 340 9.99 -1.01 0.95
C GLY A 340 8.63 -0.80 0.26
N VAL A 341 7.53 -1.05 0.97
CA VAL A 341 6.15 -0.89 0.46
C VAL A 341 5.49 0.42 0.89
N ARG A 342 6.19 1.31 1.58
CA ARG A 342 5.66 2.59 2.12
C ARG A 342 4.47 2.39 3.08
N GLY A 343 4.48 1.27 3.81
CA GLY A 343 3.43 0.95 4.77
C GLY A 343 3.87 1.22 6.21
N SER A 344 2.89 1.32 7.12
CA SER A 344 3.16 1.35 8.56
C SER A 344 3.61 -0.02 9.04
N PHE A 345 4.74 -0.10 9.73
CA PHE A 345 5.24 -1.32 10.34
C PHE A 345 4.24 -1.91 11.34
N SER A 346 3.72 -1.07 12.24
CA SER A 346 2.75 -1.50 13.26
C SER A 346 1.47 -2.06 12.65
N SER A 347 1.01 -1.49 11.53
CA SER A 347 -0.16 -1.98 10.80
C SER A 347 0.09 -3.30 10.08
N ILE A 348 1.26 -3.48 9.47
CA ILE A 348 1.64 -4.70 8.73
C ILE A 348 1.93 -5.85 9.71
N ALA A 349 2.73 -5.57 10.75
CA ALA A 349 3.10 -6.56 11.77
C ALA A 349 1.98 -6.85 12.78
N ARG A 350 0.92 -6.04 12.82
CA ARG A 350 -0.11 -6.04 13.88
C ARG A 350 0.50 -5.92 15.27
N ASN A 351 1.63 -5.21 15.37
CA ASN A 351 2.34 -4.98 16.63
C ASN A 351 2.17 -3.52 17.04
N TYR A 352 1.54 -3.31 18.20
CA TYR A 352 1.24 -1.99 18.75
C TYR A 352 1.97 -1.73 20.08
N ASP A 353 3.09 -2.45 20.32
CA ASP A 353 3.90 -2.36 21.56
C ASP A 353 4.80 -1.10 21.58
N GLY A 354 4.29 0.02 21.19
CA GLY A 354 5.02 1.28 21.17
C GLY A 354 4.42 2.31 22.12
N THR A 355 5.18 3.37 22.42
CA THR A 355 4.62 4.53 23.11
C THR A 355 3.60 5.22 22.19
N TYR A 356 2.58 5.82 22.78
CA TYR A 356 1.55 6.58 22.06
C TYR A 356 2.16 7.59 21.06
N SER A 357 3.20 8.31 21.47
CA SER A 357 3.86 9.29 20.61
C SER A 357 4.54 8.66 19.41
N ALA A 358 5.22 7.50 19.58
CA ALA A 358 5.88 6.79 18.49
C ALA A 358 4.87 6.23 17.49
N GLN A 359 3.78 5.63 17.98
CA GLN A 359 2.71 5.10 17.12
C GLN A 359 2.00 6.22 16.35
N ARG A 360 1.78 7.37 16.99
CA ARG A 360 1.21 8.54 16.32
C ARG A 360 2.11 9.06 15.21
N GLN A 361 3.41 9.18 15.46
CA GLN A 361 4.38 9.60 14.46
C GLN A 361 4.38 8.66 13.26
N GLU A 362 4.40 7.36 13.51
CA GLU A 362 4.35 6.35 12.44
C GLU A 362 3.07 6.44 11.60
N LEU A 363 1.91 6.66 12.24
CA LEU A 363 0.64 6.84 11.52
C LEU A 363 0.64 8.10 10.65
N VAL A 364 1.21 9.21 11.12
CA VAL A 364 1.34 10.45 10.34
C VAL A 364 2.22 10.22 9.10
N GLU A 365 3.40 9.60 9.28
CA GLU A 365 4.30 9.29 8.15
C GLU A 365 3.64 8.34 7.13
N ALA A 366 2.96 7.30 7.61
CA ALA A 366 2.26 6.38 6.72
C ALA A 366 1.12 7.08 5.93
N GLN A 367 0.42 8.01 6.58
CA GLN A 367 -0.67 8.76 5.92
C GLN A 367 -0.16 9.62 4.76
N GLU A 368 1.02 10.22 4.88
CA GLU A 368 1.64 10.94 3.75
C GLU A 368 1.90 10.02 2.56
N GLY A 369 2.37 8.79 2.82
CA GLY A 369 2.54 7.76 1.79
C GLY A 369 1.23 7.36 1.11
N TYR A 370 0.16 7.19 1.89
CA TYR A 370 -1.18 6.87 1.37
C TYR A 370 -1.79 8.04 0.60
N ALA A 371 -1.57 9.28 1.03
CA ALA A 371 -2.03 10.47 0.33
C ALA A 371 -1.42 10.59 -1.08
N ILE A 372 -0.13 10.26 -1.25
CA ILE A 372 0.51 10.22 -2.57
C ILE A 372 -0.14 9.15 -3.47
N LEU A 373 -0.41 7.95 -2.94
CA LEU A 373 -1.09 6.90 -3.71
C LEU A 373 -2.52 7.32 -4.09
N GLN A 374 -3.21 7.96 -3.17
CA GLN A 374 -4.56 8.50 -3.38
C GLN A 374 -4.58 9.57 -4.47
N ASP A 375 -3.65 10.54 -4.43
CA ASP A 375 -3.56 11.58 -5.45
C ASP A 375 -3.24 11.00 -6.84
N ASN A 376 -2.33 10.03 -6.93
CA ASN A 376 -2.05 9.32 -8.18
C ASN A 376 -3.28 8.59 -8.71
N PHE A 377 -4.06 7.93 -7.83
CA PHE A 377 -5.30 7.26 -8.21
C PHE A 377 -6.35 8.26 -8.70
N ILE A 378 -6.54 9.35 -7.98
CA ILE A 378 -7.46 10.44 -8.35
C ILE A 378 -7.07 11.01 -9.72
N ALA A 379 -5.79 11.29 -9.93
CA ALA A 379 -5.30 11.88 -11.17
C ALA A 379 -5.48 10.96 -12.38
N ALA A 380 -5.20 9.66 -12.21
CA ALA A 380 -5.23 8.69 -13.31
C ALA A 380 -6.58 8.02 -13.54
N VAL A 381 -7.45 7.94 -12.53
CA VAL A 381 -8.71 7.21 -12.59
C VAL A 381 -9.90 8.12 -12.29
N SER A 382 -10.03 8.63 -11.05
CA SER A 382 -11.29 9.27 -10.62
C SER A 382 -11.60 10.54 -11.41
N ARG A 383 -10.61 11.40 -11.66
CA ARG A 383 -10.78 12.64 -12.42
C ARG A 383 -11.13 12.42 -13.90
N PRO A 384 -10.43 11.57 -14.66
CA PRO A 384 -10.81 11.26 -16.05
C PRO A 384 -12.19 10.61 -16.14
N VAL A 385 -12.52 9.67 -15.25
CA VAL A 385 -13.83 9.00 -15.21
C VAL A 385 -14.95 10.02 -14.98
N TYR A 386 -14.82 10.88 -13.95
CA TYR A 386 -15.82 11.89 -13.66
C TYR A 386 -16.05 12.84 -14.83
N ARG A 387 -14.97 13.34 -15.44
CA ARG A 387 -15.06 14.26 -16.59
C ARG A 387 -15.75 13.61 -17.78
N ARG A 388 -15.38 12.36 -18.11
CA ARG A 388 -15.97 11.64 -19.25
C ARG A 388 -17.42 11.26 -18.98
N TRP A 389 -17.72 10.80 -17.76
CA TRP A 389 -19.07 10.51 -17.34
C TRP A 389 -19.98 11.75 -17.44
N LEU A 390 -19.55 12.88 -16.89
CA LEU A 390 -20.34 14.13 -16.90
C LEU A 390 -20.59 14.61 -18.35
N ALA A 391 -19.56 14.58 -19.20
CA ALA A 391 -19.72 14.91 -20.61
C ALA A 391 -20.75 14.01 -21.30
N THR A 392 -20.71 12.70 -21.00
CA THR A 392 -21.64 11.72 -21.56
C THR A 392 -23.06 11.95 -21.02
N ALA A 393 -23.21 12.25 -19.73
CA ALA A 393 -24.51 12.53 -19.09
C ALA A 393 -25.18 13.78 -19.68
N ILE A 394 -24.43 14.83 -19.93
CA ILE A 394 -24.92 16.05 -20.59
C ILE A 394 -25.32 15.74 -22.03
N THR A 395 -24.47 15.05 -22.78
CA THR A 395 -24.76 14.68 -24.17
C THR A 395 -26.00 13.77 -24.29
N ALA A 396 -26.23 12.92 -23.30
CA ALA A 396 -27.42 12.06 -23.22
C ALA A 396 -28.69 12.81 -22.74
N GLY A 397 -28.60 14.08 -22.37
CA GLY A 397 -29.71 14.87 -21.87
C GLY A 397 -30.19 14.47 -20.46
N VAL A 398 -29.34 13.79 -19.67
CA VAL A 398 -29.65 13.38 -18.28
C VAL A 398 -29.36 14.50 -17.29
N ILE A 399 -28.43 15.37 -17.64
CA ILE A 399 -28.05 16.55 -16.86
C ILE A 399 -28.26 17.79 -17.73
N ASP A 400 -29.10 18.69 -17.25
CA ASP A 400 -29.34 19.99 -17.90
C ASP A 400 -28.41 21.04 -17.30
N VAL A 401 -27.64 21.71 -18.16
CA VAL A 401 -26.72 22.76 -17.73
C VAL A 401 -27.42 24.11 -17.79
N PRO A 402 -27.65 24.78 -16.65
CA PRO A 402 -28.27 26.10 -16.63
C PRO A 402 -27.47 27.13 -17.43
N PRO A 403 -28.15 28.09 -18.09
CA PRO A 403 -27.50 29.10 -18.95
C PRO A 403 -26.55 30.03 -18.21
N ASP A 404 -26.74 30.19 -16.91
CA ASP A 404 -25.88 30.99 -16.01
C ASP A 404 -24.63 30.29 -15.54
N THR A 405 -24.35 29.05 -16.00
CA THR A 405 -23.18 28.29 -15.63
C THR A 405 -21.93 28.76 -16.37
N ASP A 406 -20.84 28.98 -15.64
CA ASP A 406 -19.52 29.16 -16.26
C ASP A 406 -19.00 27.83 -16.80
N MET A 407 -19.04 27.66 -18.11
CA MET A 407 -18.65 26.45 -18.82
C MET A 407 -17.18 26.05 -18.58
N ALA A 408 -16.30 26.99 -18.23
CA ALA A 408 -14.91 26.68 -17.91
C ALA A 408 -14.78 25.89 -16.60
N THR A 409 -15.73 26.06 -15.70
CA THR A 409 -15.77 25.41 -14.38
C THR A 409 -16.64 24.17 -14.32
N LEU A 410 -17.37 23.84 -15.38
CA LEU A 410 -18.34 22.75 -15.41
C LEU A 410 -17.79 21.40 -14.91
N PHE A 411 -16.54 21.09 -15.25
CA PHE A 411 -15.89 19.85 -14.87
C PHE A 411 -15.07 19.96 -13.58
N ASN A 412 -15.15 21.07 -12.87
CA ASN A 412 -14.45 21.22 -11.60
C ASN A 412 -15.09 20.37 -10.52
N ALA A 413 -14.26 19.67 -9.77
CA ALA A 413 -14.67 18.88 -8.63
C ALA A 413 -13.55 18.77 -7.60
N VAL A 414 -13.92 18.67 -6.34
CA VAL A 414 -13.02 18.29 -5.25
C VAL A 414 -13.10 16.78 -5.07
N TYR A 415 -11.93 16.16 -4.96
CA TYR A 415 -11.81 14.72 -4.76
C TYR A 415 -11.27 14.48 -3.36
N SER A 416 -11.88 13.58 -2.62
CA SER A 416 -11.41 13.20 -1.29
C SER A 416 -11.58 11.70 -1.06
N GLY A 417 -10.56 11.10 -0.50
CA GLY A 417 -10.61 9.71 -0.05
C GLY A 417 -10.57 9.61 1.47
N PRO A 418 -10.25 8.42 2.00
CA PRO A 418 -10.08 8.24 3.44
C PRO A 418 -9.03 9.17 4.02
N VAL A 419 -9.34 9.71 5.17
CA VAL A 419 -8.44 10.57 5.94
C VAL A 419 -7.93 9.81 7.17
N MET A 420 -6.89 10.35 7.80
CA MET A 420 -6.34 9.78 9.02
C MET A 420 -7.44 9.68 10.10
N PRO A 421 -7.63 8.51 10.74
CA PRO A 421 -8.56 8.38 11.87
C PRO A 421 -8.10 9.24 13.04
N TRP A 422 -9.05 9.74 13.79
CA TRP A 422 -8.75 10.45 15.04
C TRP A 422 -8.18 9.49 16.07
N ILE A 423 -7.08 9.90 16.69
CA ILE A 423 -6.46 9.18 17.82
C ILE A 423 -7.01 9.72 19.12
N ASP A 424 -7.18 11.05 19.21
CA ASP A 424 -7.79 11.76 20.35
C ASP A 424 -8.89 12.69 19.82
N PRO A 425 -10.15 12.22 19.78
CA PRO A 425 -11.25 12.98 19.17
C PRO A 425 -11.47 14.34 19.80
N LEU A 426 -11.29 14.46 21.13
CA LEU A 426 -11.54 15.72 21.84
C LEU A 426 -10.49 16.79 21.50
N LYS A 427 -9.21 16.42 21.56
CA LYS A 427 -8.11 17.35 21.23
C LYS A 427 -8.16 17.77 19.77
N GLU A 428 -8.44 16.84 18.88
CA GLU A 428 -8.53 17.15 17.44
C GLU A 428 -9.75 18.03 17.12
N ALA A 429 -10.91 17.79 17.75
CA ALA A 429 -12.08 18.66 17.58
C ALA A 429 -11.81 20.08 18.08
N ASN A 430 -11.13 20.23 19.23
CA ASN A 430 -10.74 21.53 19.73
C ASN A 430 -9.71 22.22 18.84
N ALA A 431 -8.74 21.50 18.29
CA ALA A 431 -7.79 22.04 17.33
C ALA A 431 -8.49 22.58 16.08
N TRP A 432 -9.45 21.85 15.51
CA TRP A 432 -10.25 22.31 14.38
C TRP A 432 -11.07 23.56 14.72
N ARG A 433 -11.70 23.60 15.89
CA ARG A 433 -12.43 24.82 16.34
C ARG A 433 -11.50 26.04 16.41
N ILE A 434 -10.30 25.89 16.92
CA ILE A 434 -9.29 26.96 17.01
C ILE A 434 -8.86 27.41 15.61
N LEU A 435 -8.55 26.46 14.68
CA LEU A 435 -8.15 26.77 13.31
C LEU A 435 -9.26 27.52 12.55
N ILE A 436 -10.51 27.08 12.68
CA ILE A 436 -11.65 27.73 12.04
C ILE A 436 -11.87 29.14 12.61
N ARG A 437 -11.83 29.31 13.94
CA ARG A 437 -11.95 30.61 14.61
C ARG A 437 -10.80 31.57 14.22
N GLY A 438 -9.59 31.03 14.04
CA GLY A 438 -8.41 31.78 13.59
C GLY A 438 -8.36 32.06 12.08
N GLY A 439 -9.34 31.58 11.29
CA GLY A 439 -9.38 31.80 9.85
C GLY A 439 -8.38 30.95 9.06
N ALA A 440 -7.67 30.00 9.70
CA ALA A 440 -6.71 29.13 9.04
C ALA A 440 -7.34 27.91 8.35
N ALA A 441 -8.62 27.62 8.64
CA ALA A 441 -9.38 26.55 8.03
C ALA A 441 -10.86 26.91 7.93
N THR A 442 -11.63 26.16 7.13
CA THR A 442 -13.07 26.31 7.01
C THR A 442 -13.81 25.11 7.61
N GLU A 443 -15.10 25.28 7.94
CA GLU A 443 -15.96 24.16 8.32
C GLU A 443 -16.00 23.08 7.24
N SER A 444 -15.95 23.46 5.98
CA SER A 444 -15.90 22.54 4.84
C SER A 444 -14.64 21.70 4.84
N ASP A 445 -13.49 22.29 5.20
CA ASP A 445 -12.23 21.56 5.32
C ASP A 445 -12.28 20.57 6.47
N TRP A 446 -12.89 20.94 7.60
CA TRP A 446 -13.10 20.02 8.71
C TRP A 446 -13.97 18.82 8.32
N VAL A 447 -15.09 19.06 7.61
CA VAL A 447 -15.95 17.99 7.12
C VAL A 447 -15.20 17.07 6.16
N ARG A 448 -14.41 17.63 5.23
CA ARG A 448 -13.57 16.85 4.30
C ARG A 448 -12.52 16.05 5.05
N ALA A 449 -11.84 16.65 6.04
CA ALA A 449 -10.88 15.97 6.90
C ALA A 449 -11.50 14.81 7.71
N ARG A 450 -12.84 14.74 7.78
CA ARG A 450 -13.59 13.63 8.38
C ARG A 450 -14.12 12.62 7.33
N GLY A 451 -13.77 12.79 6.06
CA GLY A 451 -14.27 11.95 4.97
C GLY A 451 -15.76 12.16 4.65
N GLY A 452 -16.27 13.33 4.94
CA GLY A 452 -17.63 13.75 4.62
C GLY A 452 -17.69 14.69 3.41
N ALA A 453 -18.86 14.77 2.77
CA ALA A 453 -19.15 15.77 1.76
C ALA A 453 -19.80 16.99 2.44
N PRO A 454 -19.20 18.20 2.40
CA PRO A 454 -19.67 19.38 3.14
C PRO A 454 -21.10 19.76 2.82
N ALA A 455 -21.48 19.70 1.55
CA ALA A 455 -22.83 20.05 1.12
C ALA A 455 -23.89 19.07 1.68
N GLU A 456 -23.57 17.77 1.71
CA GLU A 456 -24.47 16.75 2.27
C GLU A 456 -24.61 16.90 3.78
N VAL A 457 -23.50 17.16 4.48
CA VAL A 457 -23.51 17.37 5.93
C VAL A 457 -24.36 18.61 6.28
N LYS A 458 -24.17 19.73 5.56
CA LYS A 458 -24.97 20.95 5.76
C LYS A 458 -26.46 20.72 5.48
N ARG A 459 -26.79 19.97 4.41
CA ARG A 459 -28.19 19.65 4.08
C ARG A 459 -28.85 18.81 5.17
N ARG A 460 -28.20 17.74 5.63
CA ARG A 460 -28.68 16.88 6.72
C ARG A 460 -28.84 17.67 8.00
N ARG A 461 -27.82 18.44 8.41
CA ARG A 461 -27.91 19.29 9.61
C ARG A 461 -29.07 20.29 9.54
N LYS A 462 -29.29 20.92 8.38
CA LYS A 462 -30.44 21.80 8.20
C LYS A 462 -31.76 21.06 8.37
N ALA A 463 -31.92 19.90 7.75
CA ALA A 463 -33.13 19.08 7.85
C ALA A 463 -33.41 18.67 9.31
N GLU A 464 -32.39 18.23 10.05
CA GLU A 464 -32.49 17.87 11.47
C GLU A 464 -32.91 19.09 12.34
N ILE A 465 -32.28 20.25 12.11
CA ILE A 465 -32.65 21.48 12.84
C ILE A 465 -34.08 21.88 12.56
N ASP A 466 -34.50 21.85 11.29
CA ASP A 466 -35.88 22.20 10.89
C ASP A 466 -36.91 21.21 11.46
N GLU A 467 -36.57 19.92 11.54
CA GLU A 467 -37.40 18.89 12.18
C GLU A 467 -37.47 19.07 13.70
N ASN A 468 -36.34 19.28 14.37
CA ASN A 468 -36.27 19.53 15.81
C ASN A 468 -37.12 20.75 16.20
N ARG A 469 -37.04 21.84 15.43
CA ARG A 469 -37.88 23.03 15.64
C ARG A 469 -39.37 22.73 15.50
N LYS A 470 -39.78 21.90 14.53
CA LYS A 470 -41.18 21.47 14.37
C LYS A 470 -41.65 20.62 15.55
N LEU A 471 -40.78 19.82 16.14
CA LEU A 471 -41.08 18.97 17.29
C LEU A 471 -40.94 19.71 18.64
N GLY A 472 -40.51 20.97 18.65
CA GLY A 472 -40.28 21.75 19.86
C GLY A 472 -39.03 21.28 20.66
N LEU A 473 -38.11 20.57 20.02
CA LEU A 473 -36.86 20.09 20.61
C LEU A 473 -35.77 21.15 20.40
N VAL A 474 -35.07 21.48 21.48
CA VAL A 474 -33.93 22.41 21.46
C VAL A 474 -32.69 21.67 21.97
N PHE A 475 -31.65 21.61 21.15
CA PHE A 475 -30.38 21.07 21.52
C PHE A 475 -29.33 22.20 21.59
N ASP A 476 -28.33 22.08 22.42
CA ASP A 476 -27.19 23.01 22.55
C ASP A 476 -26.40 23.20 21.22
N THR A 477 -26.57 22.27 20.28
CA THR A 477 -26.00 22.33 18.94
C THR A 477 -26.85 23.13 17.93
N ASP A 478 -28.04 23.62 18.31
CA ASP A 478 -28.86 24.51 17.46
C ASP A 478 -28.24 25.92 17.43
N PRO A 479 -27.93 26.48 16.22
CA PRO A 479 -27.38 27.84 16.13
C PRO A 479 -28.25 28.96 16.68
N ALA A 480 -29.54 28.70 16.90
CA ALA A 480 -30.47 29.65 17.50
C ALA A 480 -30.51 29.58 19.03
N HIS A 481 -29.83 28.61 19.63
CA HIS A 481 -29.63 28.52 21.07
C HIS A 481 -28.45 29.40 21.46
N ASP A 482 -28.68 30.42 22.27
CA ASP A 482 -27.64 31.32 22.77
C ASP A 482 -26.89 30.61 23.91
N PRO A 483 -25.57 30.27 23.76
CA PRO A 483 -24.84 29.61 24.81
C PRO A 483 -24.44 30.54 25.97
N GLY A 484 -25.01 31.74 26.05
CA GLY A 484 -24.59 32.79 26.99
C GLY A 484 -24.78 32.52 28.47
N GLU A 485 -25.49 31.46 28.90
CA GLU A 485 -25.76 31.21 30.32
C GLU A 485 -25.19 29.96 30.95
N GLN A 486 -24.50 29.06 30.19
CA GLN A 486 -24.01 27.78 30.75
C GLN A 486 -22.51 27.50 30.66
N ASP A 487 -21.71 28.36 30.05
CA ASP A 487 -20.24 28.12 29.99
C ASP A 487 -19.48 28.48 31.30
N ASN A 488 -20.18 28.89 32.37
CA ASN A 488 -19.55 29.20 33.67
C ASN A 488 -19.61 28.07 34.70
N ALA A 489 -20.20 26.91 34.38
CA ALA A 489 -20.33 25.80 35.35
C ALA A 489 -19.48 24.57 35.01
N GLY A 490 -18.36 24.71 34.36
CA GLY A 490 -17.56 23.54 33.95
C GLY A 490 -16.07 23.74 33.76
N SER A 491 -15.52 24.87 34.18
CA SER A 491 -14.05 25.02 34.26
C SER A 491 -13.54 24.86 35.69
N GLU A 492 -13.95 23.81 36.39
CA GLU A 492 -13.16 23.31 37.48
C GLU A 492 -12.00 22.50 36.89
N ASP A 493 -10.91 23.19 36.94
CA ASP A 493 -9.55 22.77 36.76
C ASP A 493 -9.27 21.41 37.42
N ASN A 494 -9.33 20.34 36.66
CA ASN A 494 -8.81 19.07 37.11
C ASN A 494 -7.31 19.02 36.80
N SER A 495 -6.57 20.02 37.34
CA SER A 495 -5.14 19.94 37.58
C SER A 495 -4.88 19.13 38.85
N GLY A 496 -5.44 17.92 38.90
CA GLY A 496 -5.08 16.88 39.84
C GLY A 496 -3.67 16.42 39.53
N GLY A 497 -2.72 17.09 40.17
CA GLY A 497 -1.31 16.87 40.05
C GLY A 497 -0.92 15.45 40.42
N ASP A 498 -0.17 14.89 39.54
CA ASP A 498 0.77 13.81 39.84
C ASP A 498 1.92 14.39 40.70
N LYS A 499 1.63 14.61 41.96
CA LYS A 499 2.62 14.88 43.04
C LYS A 499 2.82 13.61 43.81
N ASN A 500 3.57 12.65 43.29
CA ASN A 500 4.20 11.61 44.09
C ASN A 500 5.34 10.97 43.29
N ALA A 501 6.49 11.64 43.24
CA ALA A 501 7.81 11.05 43.09
C ALA A 501 8.89 12.09 43.35
N ALA A 502 8.98 12.60 44.57
CA ALA A 502 10.19 13.17 45.10
C ALA A 502 10.05 13.19 46.64
N GLY A 503 10.09 12.01 47.22
CA GLY A 503 10.23 11.75 48.64
C GLY A 503 11.68 11.55 48.95
N ASP A 504 12.19 12.53 49.65
CA ASP A 504 13.01 12.38 50.84
C ASP A 504 14.31 11.56 50.75
N ASP A 505 15.39 12.26 50.46
CA ASP A 505 16.73 11.85 50.91
C ASP A 505 17.58 13.10 51.21
N SER A 506 17.21 13.78 52.32
CA SER A 506 18.02 14.84 52.92
C SER A 506 17.89 14.82 54.45
N ARG A 507 18.38 13.76 55.07
CA ARG A 507 18.79 13.76 56.47
C ARG A 507 19.88 12.71 56.68
N GLU A 508 21.03 13.22 57.05
CA GLU A 508 22.19 12.65 57.73
C GLU A 508 23.48 12.78 56.93
N ARG A 509 24.15 13.89 57.19
CA ARG A 509 25.60 13.93 57.34
C ARG A 509 26.02 15.31 57.86
N THR A 510 25.82 15.51 59.14
CA THR A 510 26.64 16.43 59.92
C THR A 510 27.34 15.60 60.99
N ARG A 511 28.66 15.64 60.96
CA ARG A 511 29.64 15.49 62.01
C ARG A 511 30.74 14.45 61.82
N GLY A 512 31.94 15.00 61.88
CA GLY A 512 33.19 14.29 62.14
C GLY A 512 34.16 14.48 61.01
N GLY A 513 35.16 15.33 60.98
CA GLY A 513 36.00 15.88 62.03
C GLY A 513 37.39 15.30 61.86
N ARG A 514 38.34 16.13 61.41
CA ARG A 514 39.80 16.01 61.67
C ARG A 514 40.48 14.67 61.44
N GLN A 515 41.30 14.54 60.46
CA GLN A 515 42.78 14.70 60.46
C GLN A 515 43.25 14.62 59.01
#